data_6fd814779caca80dca3ae11a4c332cff
#
_entry.id   6fd814779caca80dca3ae11a4c332cff
#
_cell.length_a   1.000
_cell.length_b   1.000
_cell.length_c   1.000
_cell.angle_alpha   90.00
_cell.angle_beta   90.00
_cell.angle_gamma   90.00
#
_symmetry.space_group_name_H-M   'P 1'
#
loop_
_entity.id
_entity.type
_entity.pdbx_description
1 polymer ?
#
loop_
_entity_poly.entity_id
_entity_poly.type
_entity_poly.pdbx_seq_one_letter_code
_entity_poly.pdbx_strand_id
1 'polypeptide(L)' 'MDVGLGVKLRFGTRRMLLRDVLALSAGVVVELDNTLNSPVDLLLDGRLIAQGEVVVVDGKYGLRITGVVDPAPAAGAFL' A
#
# COMPACT_ATOMS: atom_id res chain seq x y z
N MET A 1 16.87 -14.69 12.73
CA MET A 1 15.72 -15.52 12.35
C MET A 1 15.22 -15.10 10.99
N ASP A 2 15.18 -16.03 10.06
CA ASP A 2 14.82 -15.74 8.67
C ASP A 2 13.41 -16.24 8.38
N VAL A 3 12.44 -15.43 8.80
CA VAL A 3 11.02 -15.72 8.53
C VAL A 3 10.55 -14.80 7.41
N GLY A 4 10.06 -15.39 6.32
CA GLY A 4 9.46 -14.64 5.25
C GLY A 4 8.08 -14.13 5.63
N LEU A 5 7.84 -12.83 5.49
CA LEU A 5 6.55 -12.21 5.72
C LEU A 5 6.05 -11.58 4.43
N GLY A 6 4.76 -11.77 4.15
CA GLY A 6 4.12 -11.12 3.01
C GLY A 6 3.74 -9.68 3.34
N VAL A 7 4.18 -8.75 2.50
CA VAL A 7 3.78 -7.35 2.60
C VAL A 7 2.96 -6.96 1.38
N LYS A 8 2.09 -5.95 1.54
CA LYS A 8 1.25 -5.44 0.47
C LYS A 8 1.43 -3.95 0.33
N LEU A 9 1.35 -3.46 -0.90
CA LEU A 9 1.35 -2.04 -1.20
C LEU A 9 -0.08 -1.58 -1.48
N ARG A 10 -0.46 -0.46 -0.87
CA ARG A 10 -1.74 0.20 -1.15
C ARG A 10 -1.47 1.54 -1.83
N PHE A 11 -1.90 1.63 -3.08
CA PHE A 11 -1.62 2.80 -3.92
C PHE A 11 -2.65 3.91 -3.77
N GLY A 12 -3.76 3.66 -3.14
CA GLY A 12 -4.77 4.67 -2.95
C GLY A 12 -6.13 4.07 -2.66
N THR A 13 -7.12 4.95 -2.54
CA THR A 13 -8.49 4.55 -2.21
C THR A 13 -9.47 5.34 -3.07
N ARG A 14 -10.68 4.81 -3.17
CA ARG A 14 -11.81 5.51 -3.77
C ARG A 14 -13.11 4.98 -3.17
N ARG A 15 -14.01 5.89 -2.82
CA ARG A 15 -15.37 5.48 -2.46
C ARG A 15 -16.19 5.28 -3.73
N MET A 16 -16.88 4.17 -3.80
CA MET A 16 -17.73 3.83 -4.93
C MET A 16 -19.10 3.41 -4.44
N LEU A 17 -20.12 3.67 -5.26
CA LEU A 17 -21.45 3.11 -5.02
C LEU A 17 -21.43 1.62 -5.30
N LEU A 18 -22.20 0.84 -4.53
CA LEU A 18 -22.25 -0.61 -4.70
C LEU A 18 -22.64 -0.99 -6.14
N ARG A 19 -23.59 -0.27 -6.75
CA ARG A 19 -23.99 -0.56 -8.13
C ARG A 19 -22.82 -0.41 -9.12
N ASP A 20 -21.90 0.54 -8.88
CA ASP A 20 -20.73 0.75 -9.74
C ASP A 20 -19.71 -0.37 -9.55
N VAL A 21 -19.57 -0.87 -8.32
CA VAL A 21 -18.71 -2.03 -8.04
C VAL A 21 -19.24 -3.26 -8.76
N LEU A 22 -20.54 -3.46 -8.76
CA LEU A 22 -21.17 -4.61 -9.44
C LEU A 22 -21.10 -4.51 -10.96
N ALA A 23 -20.87 -3.31 -11.49
CA ALA A 23 -20.73 -3.09 -12.93
C ALA A 23 -19.28 -3.22 -13.42
N LEU A 24 -18.33 -3.54 -12.56
CA LEU A 24 -16.93 -3.67 -12.95
C LEU A 24 -16.76 -4.87 -13.91
N SER A 25 -15.95 -4.66 -14.94
CA SER A 25 -15.61 -5.68 -15.91
C SER A 25 -14.21 -5.40 -16.45
N ALA A 26 -13.68 -6.35 -17.21
CA ALA A 26 -12.36 -6.19 -17.82
C ALA A 26 -12.32 -4.94 -18.70
N GLY A 27 -11.28 -4.13 -18.56
CA GLY A 27 -11.08 -2.90 -19.32
C GLY A 27 -11.64 -1.64 -18.66
N VAL A 28 -12.42 -1.77 -17.59
CA VAL A 28 -12.89 -0.59 -16.84
C VAL A 28 -11.72 0.01 -16.07
N VAL A 29 -11.61 1.34 -16.13
CA VAL A 29 -10.58 2.08 -15.38
C VAL A 29 -11.23 2.71 -14.14
N VAL A 30 -10.68 2.40 -12.98
CA VAL A 30 -11.10 3.02 -11.72
C VAL A 30 -10.06 4.05 -11.32
N GLU A 31 -10.45 5.33 -11.33
CA GLU A 31 -9.59 6.40 -10.85
C GLU A 31 -9.54 6.39 -9.33
N LEU A 32 -8.36 6.58 -8.79
CA LEU A 32 -8.16 6.70 -7.34
C LEU A 32 -8.17 8.17 -6.93
N ASP A 33 -8.49 8.44 -5.67
CA ASP A 33 -8.54 9.80 -5.13
C ASP A 33 -7.15 10.40 -4.91
N ASN A 34 -6.10 9.63 -5.13
CA ASN A 34 -4.72 10.04 -4.90
C ASN A 34 -4.08 10.59 -6.18
N THR A 35 -3.17 11.54 -6.02
CA THR A 35 -2.35 12.05 -7.13
C THR A 35 -1.12 11.17 -7.34
N LEU A 36 -0.40 11.41 -8.46
CA LEU A 36 0.80 10.63 -8.79
C LEU A 36 1.89 10.71 -7.72
N ASN A 37 1.98 11.81 -6.99
CA ASN A 37 3.00 12.03 -5.98
C ASN A 37 2.53 11.66 -4.56
N SER A 38 1.35 11.09 -4.43
CA SER A 38 0.85 10.67 -3.12
C SER A 38 1.67 9.50 -2.57
N PRO A 39 1.91 9.47 -1.25
CA PRO A 39 2.61 8.34 -0.65
C PRO A 39 1.86 7.02 -0.86
N VAL A 40 2.62 5.96 -0.99
CA VAL A 40 2.12 4.59 -1.06
C VAL A 40 2.28 3.94 0.30
N ASP A 41 1.24 3.26 0.76
CA ASP A 41 1.26 2.58 2.04
C ASP A 41 1.81 1.16 1.89
N LEU A 42 2.67 0.78 2.83
CA LEU A 42 3.16 -0.59 2.98
C LEU A 42 2.44 -1.23 4.16
N LEU A 43 1.77 -2.34 3.89
CA LEU A 43 0.94 -3.03 4.87
C LEU A 43 1.50 -4.42 5.16
N LEU A 44 1.48 -4.79 6.43
CA LEU A 44 1.76 -6.14 6.90
C LEU A 44 0.53 -6.62 7.66
N ASP A 45 -0.10 -7.69 7.17
CA ASP A 45 -1.34 -8.24 7.74
C ASP A 45 -2.42 -7.16 7.94
N GLY A 46 -2.58 -6.29 6.93
CA GLY A 46 -3.56 -5.21 6.97
C GLY A 46 -3.19 -4.02 7.84
N ARG A 47 -2.02 -4.03 8.47
CA ARG A 47 -1.55 -2.94 9.33
C ARG A 47 -0.54 -2.08 8.59
N LEU A 48 -0.73 -0.77 8.66
CA LEU A 48 0.23 0.18 8.09
C LEU A 48 1.54 0.13 8.87
N ILE A 49 2.63 -0.17 8.19
CA ILE A 49 3.97 -0.21 8.79
C ILE A 49 4.91 0.85 8.25
N ALA A 50 4.68 1.31 7.03
CA ALA A 50 5.54 2.32 6.41
C ALA A 50 4.81 2.99 5.26
N GLN A 51 5.36 4.09 4.82
CA GLN A 51 4.94 4.80 3.61
C GLN A 51 6.15 5.08 2.75
N GLY A 52 5.94 5.26 1.46
CA GLY A 52 7.03 5.55 0.56
C GLY A 52 6.54 5.99 -0.80
N GLU A 53 7.46 6.07 -1.72
CA GLU A 53 7.20 6.39 -3.12
C GLU A 53 7.70 5.26 -4.01
N VAL A 54 6.95 5.00 -5.08
CA VAL A 54 7.33 3.97 -6.04
C VAL A 54 8.51 4.45 -6.87
N VAL A 55 9.51 3.60 -7.00
CA VAL A 55 10.69 3.84 -7.83
C VAL A 55 10.92 2.64 -8.74
N VAL A 56 11.73 2.83 -9.76
CA VAL A 56 12.16 1.75 -10.65
C VAL A 56 13.66 1.54 -10.47
N VAL A 57 14.06 0.31 -10.17
CA VAL A 57 15.46 -0.08 -9.98
C VAL A 57 15.76 -1.28 -10.88
N ASP A 58 16.66 -1.09 -11.83
CA ASP A 58 17.09 -2.16 -12.75
C ASP A 58 15.90 -2.89 -13.42
N GLY A 59 14.91 -2.10 -13.89
CA GLY A 59 13.73 -2.64 -14.55
C GLY A 59 12.68 -3.26 -13.63
N LYS A 60 12.86 -3.17 -12.33
CA LYS A 60 11.93 -3.66 -11.32
C LYS A 60 11.34 -2.53 -10.51
N TYR A 61 10.12 -2.70 -10.04
CA TYR A 61 9.51 -1.76 -9.11
C TYR A 61 10.11 -1.92 -7.72
N GLY A 62 10.37 -0.79 -7.08
CA GLY A 62 10.79 -0.72 -5.68
C GLY A 62 9.98 0.32 -4.94
N LEU A 63 10.13 0.35 -3.64
CA LEU A 63 9.53 1.36 -2.79
C LEU A 63 10.62 2.07 -2.02
N ARG A 64 10.72 3.40 -2.21
CA ARG A 64 11.61 4.21 -1.39
C ARG A 64 10.86 4.60 -0.12
N ILE A 65 11.31 4.12 1.02
CA ILE A 65 10.66 4.42 2.29
C ILE A 65 10.89 5.88 2.66
N THR A 66 9.79 6.60 2.91
CA THR A 66 9.81 8.00 3.32
C THR A 66 9.37 8.20 4.75
N GLY A 67 8.68 7.22 5.32
CA GLY A 67 8.25 7.25 6.71
C GLY A 67 7.98 5.86 7.24
N VAL A 68 8.23 5.67 8.51
CA VAL A 68 7.98 4.40 9.20
C VAL A 68 7.08 4.69 10.39
N VAL A 69 6.09 3.84 10.60
CA VAL A 69 5.23 3.95 11.78
C VAL A 69 6.11 3.76 13.02
N ASP A 70 5.87 4.57 14.06
CA ASP A 70 6.64 4.50 15.30
C ASP A 70 6.74 3.05 15.77
N PRO A 71 7.95 2.48 15.85
CA PRO A 71 8.11 1.07 16.17
C PRO A 71 7.80 0.71 17.62
N ALA A 72 7.78 1.68 18.53
CA ALA A 72 7.58 1.38 19.96
C ALA A 72 6.22 0.73 20.24
N PRO A 73 5.08 1.26 19.75
CA PRO A 73 3.81 0.57 19.89
C PRO A 73 3.77 -0.76 19.15
N ALA A 74 4.38 -0.84 17.95
CA ALA A 74 4.42 -2.07 17.18
C ALA A 74 5.26 -3.13 17.86
N ALA A 75 6.41 -2.76 18.41
CA ALA A 75 7.26 -3.68 19.17
C ALA A 75 6.53 -4.22 20.39
N GLY A 76 5.79 -3.37 21.09
CA GLY A 76 4.99 -3.80 22.22
C GLY A 76 3.89 -4.79 21.85
N ALA A 77 3.37 -4.70 20.63
CA ALA A 77 2.32 -5.62 20.15
C ALA A 77 2.83 -7.03 19.88
N PHE A 78 4.14 -7.20 19.69
CA PHE A 78 4.76 -8.49 19.44
C PHE A 78 5.34 -9.15 20.68
N LEU A 79 5.34 -8.45 21.76
CA LEU A 79 5.85 -8.95 23.03
C LEU A 79 4.71 -9.45 23.91
#